data_52a0d87ea74ec60202a47964f5eea52e
#
_entry.id   52a0d87ea74ec60202a47964f5eea52e
#
_cell.length_a   1.000
_cell.length_b   1.000
_cell.length_c   1.000
_cell.angle_alpha   90.00
_cell.angle_beta   90.00
_cell.angle_gamma   90.00
#
_symmetry.space_group_name_H-M   'P 1'
#
loop_
_entity.id
_entity.type
_entity.pdbx_description
1 polymer ?
#
loop_
_entity_poly.entity_id
_entity_poly.type
_entity_poly.pdbx_seq_one_letter_code
_entity_poly.pdbx_strand_id
1 'polypeptide(L)'
;PVFIAGGDNLSDFDLIKMIDLYEKSNSDVIGLFDVENIELAKLYGIANLEGNRIIDFVEKPSSPPSTLAATAYWLLSESGINNFFTYIEGGGDRDAMGNFLTWNVKRNPVLSVSFKGSWYDIGGLESYSEAQNWLEKRP
;
A
#
# COMPACT_ATOMS: atom_id res chain seq x y z
N PRO A 1 11.38 0.45 -13.18
CA PRO A 1 10.56 0.44 -11.96
C PRO A 1 11.33 -0.06 -10.75
N VAL A 2 10.81 0.26 -9.56
CA VAL A 2 11.31 -0.26 -8.29
C VAL A 2 10.16 -0.90 -7.53
N PHE A 3 10.34 -2.15 -7.09
CA PHE A 3 9.40 -2.82 -6.20
C PHE A 3 9.86 -2.61 -4.75
N ILE A 4 8.97 -2.10 -3.92
CA ILE A 4 9.19 -1.86 -2.49
C ILE A 4 8.32 -2.87 -1.73
N ALA A 5 8.92 -3.57 -0.78
CA ALA A 5 8.23 -4.46 0.13
C ALA A 5 8.65 -4.14 1.57
N GLY A 6 7.68 -3.96 2.46
CA GLY A 6 7.94 -3.80 3.89
C GLY A 6 8.49 -5.09 4.50
N GLY A 7 9.56 -4.99 5.27
CA GLY A 7 10.19 -6.15 5.92
C GLY A 7 9.39 -6.74 7.08
N ASP A 8 8.36 -6.05 7.51
CA ASP A 8 7.41 -6.41 8.57
C ASP A 8 6.04 -6.85 8.03
N ASN A 9 5.90 -6.96 6.71
CA ASN A 9 4.67 -7.38 6.06
C ASN A 9 4.77 -8.84 5.59
N LEU A 10 3.79 -9.64 5.97
CA LEU A 10 3.65 -11.04 5.56
C LEU A 10 2.29 -11.25 4.88
N SER A 11 2.29 -11.91 3.72
CA SER A 11 1.05 -12.19 2.99
C SER A 11 1.16 -13.44 2.11
N ASP A 12 0.02 -13.88 1.58
CA ASP A 12 -0.08 -14.89 0.53
C ASP A 12 -0.48 -14.29 -0.83
N PHE A 13 -0.25 -13.01 -1.02
CA PHE A 13 -0.66 -12.29 -2.21
C PHE A 13 0.14 -12.72 -3.45
N ASP A 14 -0.57 -12.84 -4.56
CA ASP A 14 0.02 -13.01 -5.89
C ASP A 14 0.50 -11.64 -6.41
N LEU A 15 1.74 -11.29 -6.05
CA LEU A 15 2.35 -10.00 -6.41
C LEU A 15 2.60 -9.86 -7.92
N ILE A 16 2.55 -10.93 -8.72
CA ILE A 16 2.67 -10.88 -10.18
C ILE A 16 1.59 -9.98 -10.78
N LYS A 17 0.41 -9.94 -10.18
CA LYS A 17 -0.68 -9.04 -10.61
C LYS A 17 -0.30 -7.55 -10.61
N MET A 18 0.59 -7.13 -9.72
CA MET A 18 1.11 -5.76 -9.70
C MET A 18 2.06 -5.52 -10.88
N ILE A 19 2.90 -6.49 -11.18
CA ILE A 19 3.84 -6.44 -12.32
C ILE A 19 3.05 -6.38 -13.63
N ASP A 20 2.08 -7.27 -13.81
CA ASP A 20 1.22 -7.32 -15.00
C ASP A 20 0.46 -6.00 -15.23
N LEU A 21 -0.02 -5.38 -14.15
CA LEU A 21 -0.70 -4.09 -14.22
C LEU A 21 0.28 -2.96 -14.60
N TYR A 22 1.47 -2.97 -14.00
CA TYR A 22 2.53 -2.03 -14.34
C TYR A 22 2.95 -2.14 -15.82
N GLU A 23 3.20 -3.35 -16.32
CA GLU A 23 3.61 -3.56 -17.70
C GLU A 23 2.58 -3.05 -18.72
N LYS A 24 1.29 -3.10 -18.37
CA LYS A 24 0.20 -2.60 -19.22
C LYS A 24 0.00 -1.09 -19.13
N SER A 25 0.33 -0.48 -18.00
CA SER A 25 -0.03 0.93 -17.72
C SER A 25 1.16 1.87 -17.63
N ASN A 26 2.35 1.34 -17.33
CA ASN A 26 3.55 2.11 -16.99
C ASN A 26 3.32 3.13 -15.86
N SER A 27 2.38 2.83 -14.96
CA SER A 27 2.00 3.68 -13.82
C SER A 27 2.46 3.08 -12.51
N ASP A 28 2.53 3.88 -11.45
CA ASP A 28 2.74 3.36 -10.10
C ASP A 28 1.61 2.40 -9.72
N VAL A 29 1.94 1.30 -9.05
CA VAL A 29 0.96 0.30 -8.61
C VAL A 29 1.12 0.05 -7.12
N ILE A 30 0.03 0.17 -6.37
CA ILE A 30 -0.02 -0.05 -4.92
C ILE A 30 -0.88 -1.27 -4.61
N GLY A 31 -0.37 -2.16 -3.78
CA GLY A 31 -1.14 -3.26 -3.23
C GLY A 31 -2.09 -2.77 -2.14
N LEU A 32 -3.37 -3.08 -2.26
CA LEU A 32 -4.40 -2.77 -1.27
C LEU A 32 -4.99 -4.04 -0.67
N PHE A 33 -5.41 -3.94 0.58
CA PHE A 33 -6.15 -4.97 1.29
C PHE A 33 -7.37 -4.37 1.97
N ASP A 34 -8.53 -5.02 1.83
CA ASP A 34 -9.74 -4.60 2.52
C ASP A 34 -9.72 -5.16 3.95
N VAL A 35 -9.55 -4.27 4.93
CA VAL A 35 -9.55 -4.66 6.35
C VAL A 35 -10.95 -4.87 6.90
N GLU A 36 -12.00 -4.60 6.10
CA GLU A 36 -13.42 -4.84 6.41
C GLU A 36 -13.93 -4.20 7.72
N ASN A 37 -13.09 -3.39 8.35
CA ASN A 37 -13.36 -2.78 9.65
C ASN A 37 -12.90 -1.33 9.65
N ILE A 38 -13.84 -0.40 9.88
CA ILE A 38 -13.58 1.04 9.84
C ILE A 38 -12.65 1.50 10.99
N GLU A 39 -12.67 0.84 12.13
CA GLU A 39 -11.78 1.17 13.24
C GLU A 39 -10.34 0.70 12.97
N LEU A 40 -10.18 -0.47 12.34
CA LEU A 40 -8.85 -0.91 11.86
C LEU A 40 -8.33 0.00 10.75
N ALA A 41 -9.19 0.49 9.87
CA ALA A 41 -8.79 1.39 8.80
C ALA A 41 -8.12 2.68 9.30
N LYS A 42 -8.44 3.13 10.51
CA LYS A 42 -7.79 4.31 11.14
C LYS A 42 -6.30 4.11 11.42
N LEU A 43 -5.82 2.88 11.43
CA LEU A 43 -4.41 2.54 11.72
C LEU A 43 -3.53 2.56 10.48
N TYR A 44 -4.12 2.63 9.29
CA TYR A 44 -3.45 2.48 8.00
C TYR A 44 -3.63 3.70 7.10
N GLY A 45 -2.82 3.76 6.07
CA GLY A 45 -3.07 4.64 4.94
C GLY A 45 -4.23 4.10 4.10
N ILE A 46 -5.25 4.91 3.86
CA ILE A 46 -6.52 4.49 3.22
C ILE A 46 -6.66 5.12 1.84
N ALA A 47 -6.94 4.25 0.86
CA ALA A 47 -7.18 4.64 -0.51
C ALA A 47 -8.66 4.86 -0.80
N ASN A 48 -8.95 5.87 -1.64
CA ASN A 48 -10.23 6.04 -2.31
C ASN A 48 -10.04 5.80 -3.81
N LEU A 49 -10.90 4.98 -4.42
CA LEU A 49 -10.74 4.48 -5.78
C LEU A 49 -11.82 4.98 -6.75
N GLU A 50 -11.40 5.19 -7.99
CA GLU A 50 -12.27 5.19 -9.16
C GLU A 50 -11.80 4.07 -10.10
N GLY A 51 -12.58 2.99 -10.18
CA GLY A 51 -12.11 1.75 -10.79
C GLY A 51 -10.91 1.17 -10.03
N ASN A 52 -9.76 1.03 -10.69
CA ASN A 52 -8.50 0.64 -10.06
C ASN A 52 -7.52 1.81 -9.84
N ARG A 53 -7.94 3.03 -10.14
CA ARG A 53 -7.14 4.23 -9.91
C ARG A 53 -7.35 4.76 -8.50
N ILE A 54 -6.27 5.05 -7.81
CA ILE A 54 -6.32 5.77 -6.53
C ILE A 54 -6.51 7.25 -6.84
N ILE A 55 -7.67 7.80 -6.47
CA ILE A 55 -8.02 9.21 -6.67
C ILE A 55 -7.73 10.07 -5.46
N ASP A 56 -7.69 9.46 -4.29
CA ASP A 56 -7.29 10.11 -3.04
C ASP A 56 -6.68 9.09 -2.08
N PHE A 57 -5.80 9.58 -1.22
CA PHE A 57 -5.12 8.77 -0.22
C PHE A 57 -4.91 9.58 1.06
N VAL A 58 -5.22 8.98 2.20
CA VAL A 58 -5.08 9.64 3.51
C VAL A 58 -4.36 8.71 4.48
N GLU A 59 -3.24 9.16 5.03
CA GLU A 59 -2.48 8.44 6.05
C GLU A 59 -3.19 8.54 7.40
N LYS A 60 -3.52 7.39 7.99
CA LYS A 60 -4.15 7.24 9.32
C LYS A 60 -5.30 8.22 9.59
N PRO A 61 -6.34 8.21 8.76
CA PRO A 61 -7.44 9.15 8.88
C PRO A 61 -8.28 8.91 10.15
N SER A 62 -8.68 9.94 10.84
CA SER A 62 -9.64 9.84 11.97
C SER A 62 -11.05 9.39 11.50
N SER A 63 -11.38 9.71 10.25
CA SER A 63 -12.62 9.29 9.58
C SER A 63 -12.29 8.70 8.21
N PRO A 64 -12.01 7.38 8.15
CA PRO A 64 -11.60 6.73 6.90
C PRO A 64 -12.71 6.78 5.83
N PRO A 65 -12.37 7.14 4.57
CA PRO A 65 -13.35 7.18 3.48
C PRO A 65 -13.70 5.77 2.96
N SER A 66 -12.90 4.78 3.28
CA SER A 66 -13.08 3.37 2.91
C SER A 66 -12.36 2.46 3.90
N THR A 67 -12.41 1.13 3.67
CA THR A 67 -11.65 0.12 4.41
C THR A 67 -10.46 -0.44 3.61
N LEU A 68 -10.14 0.18 2.46
CA LEU A 68 -9.04 -0.23 1.58
C LEU A 68 -7.70 0.31 2.08
N ALA A 69 -7.01 -0.50 2.87
CA ALA A 69 -5.70 -0.17 3.43
C ALA A 69 -4.58 -0.41 2.40
N ALA A 70 -3.64 0.52 2.30
CA ALA A 70 -2.42 0.30 1.56
C ALA A 70 -1.52 -0.68 2.32
N THR A 71 -1.12 -1.74 1.63
CA THR A 71 -0.09 -2.65 2.10
C THR A 71 1.29 -2.03 1.87
N ALA A 72 2.34 -2.65 2.42
CA ALA A 72 3.71 -2.21 2.15
C ALA A 72 4.28 -2.81 0.84
N TYR A 73 3.43 -3.14 -0.16
CA TYR A 73 3.83 -3.59 -1.49
C TYR A 73 3.55 -2.50 -2.52
N TRP A 74 4.60 -1.88 -3.01
CA TRP A 74 4.52 -0.76 -3.94
C TRP A 74 5.44 -0.99 -5.12
N LEU A 75 4.96 -0.76 -6.32
CA LEU A 75 5.73 -0.79 -7.55
C LEU A 75 5.74 0.62 -8.14
N LEU A 76 6.87 1.31 -8.01
CA LEU A 76 7.03 2.66 -8.53
C LEU A 76 7.57 2.63 -9.95
N SER A 77 6.94 3.37 -10.83
CA SER A 77 7.39 3.69 -12.18
C SER A 77 8.62 4.62 -12.13
N GLU A 78 9.24 4.87 -13.25
CA GLU A 78 10.32 5.86 -13.34
C GLU A 78 9.83 7.25 -12.92
N SER A 79 8.63 7.65 -13.33
CA SER A 79 8.02 8.92 -12.91
C SER A 79 7.72 8.94 -11.40
N GLY A 80 7.25 7.82 -10.83
CA GLY A 80 7.03 7.69 -9.39
C GLY A 80 8.30 7.82 -8.58
N ILE A 81 9.40 7.22 -9.06
CA ILE A 81 10.73 7.34 -8.44
C ILE A 81 11.21 8.80 -8.48
N ASN A 82 11.10 9.47 -9.63
CA ASN A 82 11.48 10.88 -9.77
C ASN A 82 10.63 11.78 -8.85
N ASN A 83 9.34 11.50 -8.75
CA ASN A 83 8.45 12.18 -7.83
C ASN A 83 8.83 11.96 -6.37
N PHE A 84 9.27 10.74 -6.02
CA PHE A 84 9.76 10.46 -4.67
C PHE A 84 10.96 11.33 -4.28
N PHE A 85 11.96 11.43 -5.16
CA PHE A 85 13.09 12.32 -4.92
C PHE A 85 12.66 13.80 -4.85
N THR A 86 11.80 14.24 -5.74
CA THR A 86 11.23 15.61 -5.71
C THR A 86 10.51 15.90 -4.39
N TYR A 87 9.73 14.93 -3.90
CA TYR A 87 9.04 15.04 -2.61
C TYR A 87 10.01 15.20 -1.45
N ILE A 88 11.05 14.37 -1.39
CA ILE A 88 12.07 14.40 -0.33
C ILE A 88 12.90 15.70 -0.37
N GLU A 89 13.34 16.12 -1.55
CA GLU A 89 14.12 17.36 -1.75
C GLU A 89 13.29 18.62 -1.44
N GLY A 90 11.98 18.55 -1.69
CA GLY A 90 11.02 19.60 -1.34
C GLY A 90 10.66 19.68 0.14
N GLY A 91 11.32 18.90 1.00
CA GLY A 91 11.06 18.88 2.46
C GLY A 91 9.85 18.01 2.86
N GLY A 92 9.46 17.06 2.01
CA GLY A 92 8.39 16.10 2.32
C GLY A 92 8.71 15.27 3.56
N ASP A 93 7.66 14.91 4.28
CA ASP A 93 7.75 14.09 5.48
C ASP A 93 8.33 12.70 5.14
N ARG A 94 9.37 12.30 5.85
CA ARG A 94 10.11 11.05 5.63
C ARG A 94 9.69 9.94 6.59
N ASP A 95 8.80 10.22 7.52
CA ASP A 95 8.44 9.30 8.60
C ASP A 95 7.50 8.19 8.12
N ALA A 96 6.59 8.53 7.20
CA ALA A 96 5.66 7.55 6.64
C ALA A 96 5.56 7.64 5.12
N MET A 97 5.72 6.50 4.44
CA MET A 97 5.56 6.38 2.99
C MET A 97 4.16 6.81 2.50
N GLY A 98 3.13 6.68 3.34
CA GLY A 98 1.78 7.13 3.03
C GLY A 98 1.68 8.64 2.80
N ASN A 99 2.52 9.44 3.45
CA ASN A 99 2.58 10.89 3.20
C ASN A 99 3.07 11.21 1.78
N PHE A 100 4.07 10.45 1.29
CA PHE A 100 4.47 10.52 -0.12
C PHE A 100 3.32 10.12 -1.05
N LEU A 101 2.61 9.04 -0.75
CA LEU A 101 1.50 8.60 -1.59
C LEU A 101 0.37 9.64 -1.65
N THR A 102 0.01 10.25 -0.53
CA THR A 102 -0.95 11.37 -0.45
C THR A 102 -0.56 12.51 -1.39
N TRP A 103 0.73 12.82 -1.47
CA TRP A 103 1.27 13.85 -2.35
C TRP A 103 1.32 13.40 -3.81
N ASN A 104 1.70 12.14 -4.07
CA ASN A 104 1.96 11.61 -5.41
C ASN A 104 0.68 11.35 -6.20
N VAL A 105 -0.41 10.88 -5.59
CA VAL A 105 -1.70 10.61 -6.27
C VAL A 105 -2.31 11.84 -6.95
N LYS A 106 -1.91 13.04 -6.53
CA LYS A 106 -2.33 14.32 -7.12
C LYS A 106 -1.47 14.76 -8.31
N ARG A 107 -0.37 14.04 -8.61
CA ARG A 107 0.65 14.41 -9.59
C ARG A 107 0.92 13.34 -10.63
N ASN A 108 0.72 12.09 -10.25
CA ASN A 108 1.03 10.93 -11.07
C ASN A 108 -0.15 9.96 -11.05
N PRO A 109 -0.48 9.28 -12.15
CA PRO A 109 -1.42 8.17 -12.12
C PRO A 109 -0.91 7.07 -11.19
N VAL A 110 -1.67 6.72 -10.18
CA VAL A 110 -1.39 5.62 -9.27
C VAL A 110 -2.53 4.62 -9.38
N LEU A 111 -2.22 3.40 -9.74
CA LEU A 111 -3.16 2.30 -9.85
C LEU A 111 -3.06 1.38 -8.63
N SER A 112 -4.05 0.54 -8.46
CA SER A 112 -4.08 -0.40 -7.35
C SER A 112 -4.42 -1.81 -7.79
N VAL A 113 -3.89 -2.78 -7.04
CA VAL A 113 -4.36 -4.16 -7.03
C VAL A 113 -4.93 -4.44 -5.65
N SER A 114 -6.23 -4.73 -5.57
CA SER A 114 -6.86 -5.17 -4.32
C SER A 114 -6.66 -6.67 -4.17
N PHE A 115 -5.97 -7.07 -3.12
CA PHE A 115 -5.69 -8.45 -2.79
C PHE A 115 -6.77 -9.06 -1.89
N LYS A 116 -6.91 -10.36 -2.02
CA LYS A 116 -7.66 -11.22 -1.10
C LYS A 116 -6.72 -12.24 -0.50
N GLY A 117 -7.07 -12.79 0.64
CA GLY A 117 -6.23 -13.77 1.35
C GLY A 117 -5.81 -13.27 2.71
N SER A 118 -4.59 -13.54 3.10
CA SER A 118 -4.06 -13.18 4.41
C SER A 118 -3.00 -12.08 4.28
N TRP A 119 -3.08 -11.10 5.15
CA TRP A 119 -2.09 -10.05 5.28
C TRP A 119 -1.86 -9.71 6.75
N TYR A 120 -0.60 -9.67 7.14
CA TYR A 120 -0.15 -9.32 8.48
C TYR A 120 0.86 -8.19 8.40
N ASP A 121 0.52 -7.09 9.07
CA ASP A 121 1.42 -5.97 9.34
C ASP A 121 1.95 -6.15 10.76
N ILE A 122 3.23 -6.59 10.86
CA ILE A 122 3.81 -7.06 12.12
C ILE A 122 4.39 -5.88 12.88
N GLY A 123 3.52 -5.15 13.58
CA GLY A 123 3.91 -4.00 14.42
C GLY A 123 4.08 -4.32 15.91
N GLY A 124 3.86 -5.57 16.35
CA GLY A 124 3.95 -5.96 17.76
C GLY A 124 3.87 -7.45 18.00
N LEU A 125 3.93 -7.85 19.28
CA LEU A 125 3.96 -9.28 19.68
C LEU A 125 2.67 -10.03 19.31
N GLU A 126 1.53 -9.37 19.35
CA GLU A 126 0.23 -9.97 19.02
C GLU A 126 0.17 -10.32 17.52
N SER A 127 0.40 -9.33 16.64
CA SER A 127 0.45 -9.55 15.19
C SER A 127 1.56 -10.51 14.76
N TYR A 128 2.70 -10.52 15.46
CA TYR A 128 3.74 -11.52 15.26
C TYR A 128 3.25 -12.94 15.56
N SER A 129 2.58 -13.13 16.71
CA SER A 129 2.06 -14.45 17.10
C SER A 129 0.97 -14.94 16.14
N GLU A 130 0.11 -14.04 15.67
CA GLU A 130 -0.91 -14.36 14.66
C GLU A 130 -0.28 -14.80 13.33
N ALA A 131 0.72 -14.05 12.86
CA ALA A 131 1.47 -14.35 11.64
C ALA A 131 2.21 -15.69 11.73
N GLN A 132 2.83 -15.98 12.89
CA GLN A 132 3.51 -17.26 13.15
C GLN A 132 2.51 -18.42 13.13
N ASN A 133 1.40 -18.31 13.84
CA ASN A 133 0.34 -19.33 13.85
C ASN A 133 -0.23 -19.61 12.46
N TRP A 134 -0.34 -18.58 11.61
CA TRP A 134 -0.78 -18.74 10.24
C TRP A 134 0.25 -19.48 9.37
N LEU A 135 1.55 -19.16 9.51
CA LEU A 135 2.62 -19.87 8.81
C LEU A 135 2.69 -21.35 9.16
N GLU A 136 2.55 -21.69 10.45
CA GLU A 136 2.60 -23.08 10.94
C GLU A 136 1.45 -23.95 10.42
N LYS A 137 0.32 -23.33 10.08
CA LYS A 137 -0.87 -24.01 9.53
C LYS A 137 -0.87 -24.12 8.00
N ARG A 138 0.11 -23.53 7.34
CA ARG A 138 0.26 -23.69 5.87
C ARG A 138 0.77 -25.07 5.53
N PRO A 139 0.15 -25.72 4.51
CA PRO A 139 0.63 -27.02 4.02
C PRO A 139 2.02 -26.92 3.38
#